data_821250246d62743298dc66aca19d2ad8
#
_entry.id   821250246d62743298dc66aca19d2ad8
#
_cell.length_a   1.000
_cell.length_b   1.000
_cell.length_c   1.000
_cell.angle_alpha   90.00
_cell.angle_beta   90.00
_cell.angle_gamma   90.00
#
_symmetry.space_group_name_H-M   'P 1'
#
loop_
_entity.id
_entity.type
_entity.pdbx_description
1 polymer ?
#
loop_
_entity_poly.entity_id
_entity_poly.type
_entity_poly.pdbx_seq_one_letter_code
_entity_poly.pdbx_strand_id
1 'polypeptide(L)'
;FNDPQKPKIKGSVWWRTELHNALKENRFLLSFQPVFSWQDNDVLQHEVLVRLASSDGDKLAAALFLPMAANCGLVSAIDQYVLIKVAKLSETEALEHCRCSVNLNTQSLLDEGWWHWLQQQVGNGTIVAKDLALEFHEHHLIKQYKSLKPKLQQLHQWGFELIVDHVGLSL
;
A
#
# COMPACT_ATOMS: atom_id res chain seq x y z
N PHE A 1 -17.21 8.06 -36.68
CA PHE A 1 -15.77 7.74 -36.68
C PHE A 1 -15.35 7.53 -35.21
N ASN A 2 -15.28 6.28 -34.79
CA ASN A 2 -14.73 5.91 -33.49
C ASN A 2 -13.19 5.94 -33.61
N ASP A 3 -12.55 6.88 -32.94
CA ASP A 3 -11.09 6.90 -32.78
C ASP A 3 -10.69 5.81 -31.78
N PRO A 4 -9.96 4.76 -32.21
CA PRO A 4 -9.61 3.63 -31.33
C PRO A 4 -8.57 3.98 -30.24
N GLN A 5 -8.06 5.21 -30.18
CA GLN A 5 -7.02 5.63 -29.26
C GLN A 5 -7.51 6.49 -28.07
N LYS A 6 -8.78 6.83 -27.95
CA LYS A 6 -9.28 7.50 -26.74
C LYS A 6 -9.45 6.49 -25.62
N PRO A 7 -8.77 6.68 -24.46
CA PRO A 7 -9.02 5.83 -23.31
C PRO A 7 -10.51 5.93 -22.94
N LYS A 8 -11.22 4.81 -22.97
CA LYS A 8 -12.61 4.76 -22.51
C LYS A 8 -12.63 5.18 -21.05
N ILE A 9 -13.31 6.28 -20.73
CA ILE A 9 -13.56 6.70 -19.37
C ILE A 9 -14.40 5.63 -18.70
N LYS A 10 -13.78 4.86 -17.79
CA LYS A 10 -14.43 3.75 -17.07
C LYS A 10 -15.25 4.34 -15.93
N GLY A 11 -16.54 4.01 -15.88
CA GLY A 11 -17.45 4.50 -14.85
C GLY A 11 -17.23 3.82 -13.48
N SER A 12 -17.86 4.37 -12.43
CA SER A 12 -17.73 3.89 -11.04
C SER A 12 -18.16 2.43 -10.85
N VAL A 13 -19.18 1.98 -11.58
CA VAL A 13 -19.64 0.58 -11.53
C VAL A 13 -18.59 -0.37 -12.06
N TRP A 14 -17.93 -0.01 -13.18
CA TRP A 14 -16.84 -0.80 -13.74
C TRP A 14 -15.67 -0.89 -12.75
N TRP A 15 -15.26 0.23 -12.15
CA TRP A 15 -14.17 0.25 -11.19
C TRP A 15 -14.46 -0.61 -9.96
N ARG A 16 -15.67 -0.54 -9.42
CA ARG A 16 -16.06 -1.36 -8.27
C ARG A 16 -15.97 -2.84 -8.60
N THR A 17 -16.51 -3.27 -9.75
CA THR A 17 -16.47 -4.67 -10.18
C THR A 17 -15.05 -5.13 -10.45
N GLU A 18 -14.27 -4.31 -11.15
CA GLU A 18 -12.87 -4.61 -11.51
C GLU A 18 -12.00 -4.81 -10.26
N LEU A 19 -12.06 -3.88 -9.31
CA LEU A 19 -11.28 -3.94 -8.08
C LEU A 19 -11.67 -5.12 -7.20
N HIS A 20 -12.97 -5.43 -7.07
CA HIS A 20 -13.43 -6.62 -6.35
C HIS A 20 -12.93 -7.92 -6.98
N ASN A 21 -13.01 -8.02 -8.30
CA ASN A 21 -12.52 -9.19 -9.01
C ASN A 21 -11.01 -9.30 -8.91
N ALA A 22 -10.29 -8.18 -9.01
CA ALA A 22 -8.84 -8.15 -8.86
C ALA A 22 -8.36 -8.64 -7.49
N LEU A 23 -9.07 -8.30 -6.40
CA LEU A 23 -8.78 -8.83 -5.06
C LEU A 23 -8.98 -10.35 -5.00
N LYS A 24 -10.08 -10.87 -5.57
CA LYS A 24 -10.39 -12.30 -5.57
C LYS A 24 -9.44 -13.12 -6.44
N GLU A 25 -9.03 -12.56 -7.58
CA GLU A 25 -8.24 -13.22 -8.61
C GLU A 25 -6.73 -12.98 -8.44
N ASN A 26 -6.30 -12.31 -7.36
CA ASN A 26 -4.90 -11.98 -7.08
C ASN A 26 -4.22 -11.16 -8.18
N ARG A 27 -4.96 -10.22 -8.81
CA ARG A 27 -4.47 -9.41 -9.92
C ARG A 27 -3.74 -8.12 -9.51
N PHE A 28 -3.53 -7.88 -8.21
CA PHE A 28 -2.59 -6.86 -7.75
C PHE A 28 -1.17 -7.43 -7.78
N LEU A 29 -0.35 -6.85 -8.64
CA LEU A 29 1.06 -7.22 -8.83
C LEU A 29 1.93 -6.32 -7.98
N LEU A 30 2.95 -6.89 -7.35
CA LEU A 30 3.96 -6.16 -6.60
C LEU A 30 5.26 -6.12 -7.39
N SER A 31 5.92 -4.97 -7.38
CA SER A 31 7.31 -4.81 -7.81
C SER A 31 8.10 -4.14 -6.69
N PHE A 32 9.37 -4.47 -6.60
CA PHE A 32 10.26 -4.02 -5.52
C PHE A 32 11.31 -3.12 -6.12
N GLN A 33 11.35 -1.86 -5.70
CA GLN A 33 12.32 -0.88 -6.12
C GLN A 33 13.35 -0.68 -5.02
N PRO A 34 14.64 -1.01 -5.25
CA PRO A 34 15.66 -0.83 -4.23
C PRO A 34 15.92 0.66 -3.97
N VAL A 35 16.04 1.00 -2.70
CA VAL A 35 16.47 2.30 -2.20
C VAL A 35 17.89 2.15 -1.69
N PHE A 36 18.80 2.93 -2.22
CA PHE A 36 20.23 2.85 -1.94
C PHE A 36 20.69 3.92 -0.94
N SER A 37 21.64 3.55 -0.11
CA SER A 37 22.41 4.52 0.67
C SER A 37 23.24 5.40 -0.26
N TRP A 38 23.23 6.70 -0.02
CA TRP A 38 24.06 7.64 -0.78
C TRP A 38 25.54 7.51 -0.44
N GLN A 39 25.90 6.99 0.74
CA GLN A 39 27.27 6.94 1.22
C GLN A 39 28.08 5.76 0.67
N ASP A 40 27.47 4.58 0.69
CA ASP A 40 28.12 3.30 0.39
C ASP A 40 27.48 2.52 -0.76
N ASN A 41 26.36 3.03 -1.29
CA ASN A 41 25.57 2.40 -2.35
C ASN A 41 24.98 1.04 -1.96
N ASP A 42 24.87 0.75 -0.67
CA ASP A 42 24.20 -0.43 -0.16
C ASP A 42 22.67 -0.28 -0.25
N VAL A 43 21.97 -1.39 -0.43
CA VAL A 43 20.49 -1.40 -0.43
C VAL A 43 20.01 -1.24 1.01
N LEU A 44 19.31 -0.14 1.29
CA LEU A 44 18.72 0.16 2.60
C LEU A 44 17.38 -0.59 2.79
N GLN A 45 16.56 -0.57 1.78
CA GLN A 45 15.22 -1.16 1.76
C GLN A 45 14.71 -1.30 0.33
N HIS A 46 13.57 -1.99 0.17
CA HIS A 46 12.84 -2.03 -1.09
C HIS A 46 11.49 -1.33 -0.95
N GLU A 47 11.23 -0.34 -1.79
CA GLU A 47 9.88 0.22 -1.90
C GLU A 47 8.97 -0.72 -2.67
N VAL A 48 7.81 -1.01 -2.10
CA VAL A 48 6.80 -1.87 -2.72
C VAL A 48 5.85 -1.02 -3.56
N LEU A 49 5.92 -1.23 -4.87
CA LEU A 49 5.05 -0.58 -5.84
C LEU A 49 3.94 -1.54 -6.30
N VAL A 50 2.71 -1.08 -6.22
CA VAL A 50 1.52 -1.88 -6.57
C VAL A 50 1.02 -1.51 -7.96
N ARG A 51 0.68 -2.53 -8.77
CA ARG A 51 0.04 -2.38 -10.08
C ARG A 51 -1.18 -3.29 -10.16
N LEU A 52 -2.23 -2.80 -10.79
CA LEU A 52 -3.41 -3.60 -11.09
C LEU A 52 -3.28 -4.17 -12.51
N ALA A 53 -3.28 -5.51 -12.62
CA ALA A 53 -3.50 -6.18 -13.90
C ALA A 53 -5.01 -6.14 -14.22
N SER A 54 -5.40 -5.22 -15.08
CA SER A 54 -6.79 -5.03 -15.48
C SER A 54 -7.31 -6.20 -16.31
N SER A 55 -8.61 -6.46 -16.26
CA SER A 55 -9.28 -7.44 -17.10
C SER A 55 -9.13 -7.16 -18.62
N ASP A 56 -8.84 -5.92 -18.98
CA ASP A 56 -8.59 -5.51 -20.37
C ASP A 56 -7.13 -5.79 -20.81
N GLY A 57 -6.27 -6.35 -19.93
CA GLY A 57 -4.88 -6.66 -20.21
C GLY A 57 -3.88 -5.55 -19.86
N ASP A 58 -4.34 -4.39 -19.44
CA ASP A 58 -3.49 -3.27 -19.05
C ASP A 58 -2.89 -3.47 -17.64
N LYS A 59 -1.68 -2.93 -17.42
CA LYS A 59 -1.08 -2.82 -16.09
C LYS A 59 -1.21 -1.38 -15.60
N LEU A 60 -2.16 -1.14 -14.69
CA LEU A 60 -2.47 0.19 -14.17
C LEU A 60 -1.63 0.50 -12.94
N ALA A 61 -1.01 1.69 -12.91
CA ALA A 61 -0.28 2.19 -11.76
C ALA A 61 -1.23 2.56 -10.60
N ALA A 62 -0.72 2.52 -9.36
CA ALA A 62 -1.47 2.85 -8.15
C ALA A 62 -2.16 4.22 -8.23
N ALA A 63 -1.49 5.23 -8.77
CA ALA A 63 -2.03 6.57 -8.95
C ALA A 63 -3.33 6.63 -9.78
N LEU A 64 -3.57 5.64 -10.65
CA LEU A 64 -4.78 5.56 -11.48
C LEU A 64 -5.94 4.85 -10.77
N PHE A 65 -5.67 3.77 -10.05
CA PHE A 65 -6.75 2.96 -9.46
C PHE A 65 -7.04 3.27 -7.99
N LEU A 66 -6.08 3.76 -7.19
CA LEU A 66 -6.30 4.06 -5.77
C LEU A 66 -7.36 5.15 -5.54
N PRO A 67 -7.42 6.26 -6.32
CA PRO A 67 -8.54 7.20 -6.18
C PRO A 67 -9.89 6.55 -6.47
N MET A 68 -9.95 5.62 -7.41
CA MET A 68 -11.17 4.86 -7.70
C MET A 68 -11.50 3.87 -6.59
N ALA A 69 -10.49 3.22 -6.02
CA ALA A 69 -10.65 2.35 -4.86
C ALA A 69 -11.20 3.13 -3.64
N ALA A 70 -10.72 4.35 -3.40
CA ALA A 70 -11.23 5.23 -2.35
C ALA A 70 -12.72 5.54 -2.55
N ASN A 71 -13.12 5.91 -3.76
CA ASN A 71 -14.52 6.16 -4.10
C ASN A 71 -15.41 4.91 -3.99
N CYS A 72 -14.83 3.72 -4.08
CA CYS A 72 -15.54 2.44 -3.94
C CYS A 72 -15.49 1.87 -2.51
N GLY A 73 -14.76 2.48 -1.58
CA GLY A 73 -14.56 1.97 -0.22
C GLY A 73 -13.68 0.72 -0.15
N LEU A 74 -12.76 0.52 -1.10
CA LEU A 74 -11.94 -0.68 -1.22
C LEU A 74 -10.47 -0.49 -0.83
N VAL A 75 -10.07 0.70 -0.39
CA VAL A 75 -8.67 0.99 -0.02
C VAL A 75 -8.20 0.07 1.10
N SER A 76 -8.96 -0.04 2.18
CA SER A 76 -8.62 -0.90 3.33
C SER A 76 -8.41 -2.37 2.93
N ALA A 77 -9.23 -2.88 2.00
CA ALA A 77 -9.10 -4.25 1.49
C ALA A 77 -7.84 -4.43 0.63
N ILE A 78 -7.48 -3.41 -0.16
CA ILE A 78 -6.25 -3.42 -0.97
C ILE A 78 -5.03 -3.34 -0.05
N ASP A 79 -5.04 -2.49 0.96
CA ASP A 79 -3.95 -2.37 1.94
C ASP A 79 -3.73 -3.70 2.69
N GLN A 80 -4.81 -4.38 3.12
CA GLN A 80 -4.72 -5.72 3.70
C GLN A 80 -4.08 -6.72 2.75
N TYR A 81 -4.55 -6.74 1.50
CA TYR A 81 -4.01 -7.63 0.47
C TYR A 81 -2.51 -7.41 0.26
N VAL A 82 -2.08 -6.15 0.14
CA VAL A 82 -0.68 -5.80 -0.09
C VAL A 82 0.18 -6.22 1.10
N LEU A 83 -0.22 -5.88 2.33
CA LEU A 83 0.54 -6.21 3.54
C LEU A 83 0.72 -7.73 3.70
N ILE A 84 -0.33 -8.53 3.51
CA ILE A 84 -0.23 -10.00 3.56
C ILE A 84 0.69 -10.54 2.47
N LYS A 85 0.58 -9.98 1.26
CA LYS A 85 1.40 -10.44 0.13
C LYS A 85 2.87 -10.11 0.33
N VAL A 86 3.19 -8.92 0.86
CA VAL A 86 4.56 -8.52 1.20
C VAL A 86 5.10 -9.38 2.33
N ALA A 87 4.33 -9.59 3.41
CA ALA A 87 4.74 -10.44 4.53
C ALA A 87 5.13 -11.84 4.07
N LYS A 88 4.34 -12.46 3.18
CA LYS A 88 4.67 -13.79 2.62
C LYS A 88 5.92 -13.79 1.73
N LEU A 89 6.18 -12.69 1.01
CA LEU A 89 7.35 -12.59 0.13
C LEU A 89 8.63 -12.29 0.93
N SER A 90 8.52 -11.61 2.07
CA SER A 90 9.65 -11.34 2.97
C SER A 90 10.23 -12.63 3.59
N GLU A 91 9.46 -13.71 3.62
CA GLU A 91 9.92 -15.04 4.05
C GLU A 91 10.76 -15.77 2.98
N THR A 92 10.85 -15.22 1.77
CA THR A 92 11.60 -15.82 0.67
C THR A 92 13.04 -15.32 0.62
N GLU A 93 13.98 -16.17 0.15
CA GLU A 93 15.39 -15.81 0.00
C GLU A 93 15.62 -14.52 -0.82
N ALA A 94 14.68 -14.18 -1.72
CA ALA A 94 14.80 -13.00 -2.58
C ALA A 94 14.75 -11.66 -1.82
N LEU A 95 14.13 -11.63 -0.65
CA LEU A 95 13.97 -10.44 0.20
C LEU A 95 14.53 -10.67 1.61
N GLU A 96 15.24 -11.79 1.82
CA GLU A 96 15.86 -12.10 3.10
C GLU A 96 16.82 -10.99 3.52
N HIS A 97 16.66 -10.50 4.74
CA HIS A 97 17.42 -9.40 5.32
C HIS A 97 17.16 -7.99 4.73
N CYS A 98 16.21 -7.84 3.81
CA CYS A 98 15.84 -6.54 3.27
C CYS A 98 14.49 -6.07 3.82
N ARG A 99 14.47 -4.88 4.43
CA ARG A 99 13.22 -4.24 4.84
C ARG A 99 12.42 -3.83 3.61
N CYS A 100 11.10 -4.04 3.65
CA CYS A 100 10.18 -3.55 2.62
C CYS A 100 9.41 -2.34 3.14
N SER A 101 9.34 -1.26 2.37
CA SER A 101 8.45 -0.15 2.65
C SER A 101 7.17 -0.25 1.82
N VAL A 102 6.04 -0.03 2.48
CA VAL A 102 4.70 -0.15 1.89
C VAL A 102 3.94 1.15 2.08
N ASN A 103 3.47 1.71 0.98
CA ASN A 103 2.57 2.86 1.00
C ASN A 103 1.23 2.46 1.63
N LEU A 104 0.83 3.15 2.70
CA LEU A 104 -0.39 2.86 3.44
C LEU A 104 -1.31 4.07 3.49
N ASN A 105 -2.59 3.84 3.24
CA ASN A 105 -3.57 4.91 3.30
C ASN A 105 -3.98 5.20 4.77
N THR A 106 -3.97 6.49 5.15
CA THR A 106 -4.39 6.91 6.49
C THR A 106 -5.84 6.55 6.82
N GLN A 107 -6.71 6.42 5.82
CA GLN A 107 -8.10 5.97 6.01
C GLN A 107 -8.16 4.52 6.53
N SER A 108 -7.26 3.66 6.10
CA SER A 108 -7.17 2.29 6.61
C SER A 108 -6.83 2.26 8.10
N LEU A 109 -5.91 3.13 8.56
CA LEU A 109 -5.62 3.26 9.99
C LEU A 109 -6.84 3.74 10.81
N LEU A 110 -7.72 4.56 10.22
CA LEU A 110 -8.91 5.08 10.89
C LEU A 110 -10.08 4.11 10.86
N ASP A 111 -10.03 3.08 10.02
CA ASP A 111 -11.02 2.00 9.99
C ASP A 111 -10.76 1.04 11.16
N GLU A 112 -11.67 0.99 12.12
CA GLU A 112 -11.51 0.15 13.32
C GLU A 112 -11.48 -1.34 12.99
N GLY A 113 -12.20 -1.80 11.96
CA GLY A 113 -12.15 -3.19 11.50
C GLY A 113 -10.78 -3.55 10.92
N TRP A 114 -10.22 -2.65 10.11
CA TRP A 114 -8.88 -2.81 9.55
C TRP A 114 -7.81 -2.78 10.65
N TRP A 115 -7.94 -1.85 11.60
CA TRP A 115 -7.03 -1.75 12.74
C TRP A 115 -6.99 -3.02 13.58
N HIS A 116 -8.17 -3.55 13.92
CA HIS A 116 -8.27 -4.80 14.68
C HIS A 116 -7.68 -5.99 13.90
N TRP A 117 -7.92 -6.05 12.59
CA TRP A 117 -7.30 -7.04 11.72
C TRP A 117 -5.76 -6.94 11.77
N LEU A 118 -5.17 -5.74 11.65
CA LEU A 118 -3.72 -5.57 11.72
C LEU A 118 -3.16 -6.03 13.06
N GLN A 119 -3.82 -5.68 14.18
CA GLN A 119 -3.44 -6.18 15.50
C GLN A 119 -3.37 -7.71 15.55
N GLN A 120 -4.33 -8.39 14.98
CA GLN A 120 -4.35 -9.85 14.90
C GLN A 120 -3.19 -10.39 14.07
N GLN A 121 -2.91 -9.79 12.90
CA GLN A 121 -1.83 -10.26 12.03
C GLN A 121 -0.45 -10.07 12.66
N VAL A 122 -0.23 -8.98 13.37
CA VAL A 122 1.01 -8.75 14.14
C VAL A 122 1.07 -9.69 15.34
N GLY A 123 -0.03 -9.83 16.08
CA GLY A 123 -0.09 -10.66 17.29
C GLY A 123 0.12 -12.16 17.03
N ASN A 124 -0.30 -12.68 15.87
CA ASN A 124 -0.10 -14.07 15.49
C ASN A 124 1.19 -14.32 14.67
N GLY A 125 1.98 -13.27 14.42
CA GLY A 125 3.25 -13.35 13.70
C GLY A 125 3.14 -13.46 12.17
N THR A 126 1.93 -13.34 11.59
CA THR A 126 1.76 -13.31 10.12
C THR A 126 2.44 -12.08 9.49
N ILE A 127 2.40 -10.95 10.19
CA ILE A 127 3.12 -9.73 9.82
C ILE A 127 4.19 -9.48 10.88
N VAL A 128 5.45 -9.52 10.45
CA VAL A 128 6.61 -9.24 11.28
C VAL A 128 6.94 -7.76 11.15
N ALA A 129 6.50 -6.96 12.12
CA ALA A 129 6.55 -5.49 12.04
C ALA A 129 7.97 -4.92 11.81
N LYS A 130 9.01 -5.52 12.40
CA LYS A 130 10.41 -5.07 12.25
C LYS A 130 10.95 -5.15 10.82
N ASP A 131 10.32 -5.98 9.96
CA ASP A 131 10.75 -6.20 8.59
C ASP A 131 10.04 -5.25 7.61
N LEU A 132 9.11 -4.42 8.12
CA LEU A 132 8.30 -3.51 7.33
C LEU A 132 8.46 -2.06 7.77
N ALA A 133 8.53 -1.17 6.78
CA ALA A 133 8.32 0.25 6.93
C ALA A 133 6.96 0.62 6.32
N LEU A 134 6.21 1.50 6.98
CA LEU A 134 4.94 2.01 6.50
C LEU A 134 5.11 3.46 6.07
N GLU A 135 4.81 3.73 4.80
CA GLU A 135 4.94 5.06 4.21
C GLU A 135 3.59 5.78 4.16
N PHE A 136 3.60 7.04 4.56
CA PHE A 136 2.42 7.88 4.60
C PHE A 136 2.66 9.19 3.88
N HIS A 137 1.72 9.62 3.08
CA HIS A 137 1.72 10.95 2.49
C HIS A 137 1.56 12.04 3.56
N GLU A 138 2.50 13.01 3.60
CA GLU A 138 2.49 14.13 4.54
C GLU A 138 1.13 14.82 4.63
N HIS A 139 0.56 15.18 3.48
CA HIS A 139 -0.72 15.88 3.41
C HIS A 139 -1.88 15.15 4.13
N HIS A 140 -1.94 13.83 4.02
CA HIS A 140 -2.98 13.03 4.70
C HIS A 140 -2.71 12.94 6.20
N LEU A 141 -1.44 12.81 6.60
CA LEU A 141 -1.04 12.78 8.01
C LEU A 141 -1.38 14.09 8.72
N ILE A 142 -1.03 15.24 8.13
CA ILE A 142 -1.27 16.56 8.75
C ILE A 142 -2.75 16.77 8.98
N LYS A 143 -3.60 16.49 7.99
CA LYS A 143 -5.06 16.68 8.10
C LYS A 143 -5.69 15.87 9.22
N GLN A 144 -5.17 14.70 9.52
CA GLN A 144 -5.78 13.73 10.43
C GLN A 144 -4.89 13.42 11.65
N TYR A 145 -3.82 14.19 11.85
CA TYR A 145 -2.79 13.91 12.83
C TYR A 145 -3.31 13.60 14.23
N LYS A 146 -4.28 14.41 14.74
CA LYS A 146 -4.82 14.21 16.09
C LYS A 146 -5.43 12.81 16.28
N SER A 147 -6.15 12.32 15.27
CA SER A 147 -6.78 10.99 15.30
C SER A 147 -5.80 9.86 15.03
N LEU A 148 -4.78 10.12 14.21
CA LEU A 148 -3.78 9.12 13.83
C LEU A 148 -2.67 8.94 14.87
N LYS A 149 -2.32 9.98 15.63
CA LYS A 149 -1.20 9.97 16.57
C LYS A 149 -1.16 8.75 17.48
N PRO A 150 -2.25 8.33 18.17
CA PRO A 150 -2.20 7.15 19.03
C PRO A 150 -1.89 5.86 18.24
N LYS A 151 -2.44 5.73 17.03
CA LYS A 151 -2.24 4.57 16.16
C LYS A 151 -0.82 4.52 15.60
N LEU A 152 -0.25 5.67 15.21
CA LEU A 152 1.15 5.78 14.79
C LEU A 152 2.11 5.40 15.93
N GLN A 153 1.84 5.85 17.14
CA GLN A 153 2.63 5.46 18.32
C GLN A 153 2.57 3.94 18.56
N GLN A 154 1.40 3.34 18.41
CA GLN A 154 1.22 1.91 18.57
C GLN A 154 1.95 1.11 17.47
N LEU A 155 1.89 1.54 16.21
CA LEU A 155 2.65 0.93 15.11
C LEU A 155 4.15 0.94 15.40
N HIS A 156 4.67 2.08 15.86
CA HIS A 156 6.08 2.19 16.25
C HIS A 156 6.43 1.25 17.42
N GLN A 157 5.55 1.15 18.43
CA GLN A 157 5.73 0.20 19.54
C GLN A 157 5.74 -1.26 19.11
N TRP A 158 4.99 -1.63 18.06
CA TRP A 158 5.03 -2.97 17.47
C TRP A 158 6.31 -3.24 16.67
N GLY A 159 7.09 -2.20 16.37
CA GLY A 159 8.36 -2.28 15.67
C GLY A 159 8.34 -1.90 14.19
N PHE A 160 7.21 -1.39 13.69
CA PHE A 160 7.20 -0.80 12.33
C PHE A 160 8.08 0.44 12.27
N GLU A 161 8.84 0.58 11.19
CA GLU A 161 9.38 1.88 10.80
C GLU A 161 8.27 2.73 10.16
N LEU A 162 8.24 4.03 10.45
CA LEU A 162 7.27 4.96 9.88
C LEU A 162 8.00 5.98 9.02
N ILE A 163 7.59 6.08 7.77
CA ILE A 163 8.16 6.99 6.77
C ILE A 163 7.10 8.01 6.38
N VAL A 164 7.51 9.27 6.26
CA VAL A 164 6.66 10.32 5.70
C VAL A 164 7.18 10.68 4.33
N ASP A 165 6.34 10.51 3.32
CA ASP A 165 6.67 10.79 1.93
C ASP A 165 6.04 12.10 1.44
N HIS A 166 6.58 12.65 0.35
CA HIS A 166 6.15 13.91 -0.26
C HIS A 166 6.20 15.12 0.68
N VAL A 167 7.22 15.17 1.55
CA VAL A 167 7.42 16.26 2.52
C VAL A 167 7.66 17.59 1.82
N GLY A 168 6.95 18.64 2.27
CA GLY A 168 7.14 20.01 1.77
C GLY A 168 6.35 20.36 0.51
N LEU A 169 5.59 19.43 -0.07
CA LEU A 169 4.72 19.72 -1.22
C LEU A 169 3.38 20.37 -0.81
N SER A 170 3.10 20.45 0.47
CA SER A 170 1.85 20.98 1.03
C SER A 170 2.00 22.39 1.61
N LEU A 171 3.14 23.05 1.40
CA LEU A 171 3.43 24.42 1.86
C LEU A 171 2.93 25.49 0.88
#